data_15884ca3efedf822e9352b1a08905da0
#
_entry.id   15884ca3efedf822e9352b1a08905da0
#
_cell.length_a   1.000
_cell.length_b   1.000
_cell.length_c   1.000
_cell.angle_alpha   90.00
_cell.angle_beta   90.00
_cell.angle_gamma   90.00
#
_symmetry.space_group_name_H-M   'P 1'
#
loop_
_entity.id
_entity.type
_entity.pdbx_description
1 polymer ?
#
loop_
_entity_poly.entity_id
_entity_poly.type
_entity_poly.pdbx_seq_one_letter_code
_entity_poly.pdbx_strand_id
1 'polypeptide(L)'
;MLIGYARVSTSDQNLDLQLDALKKAGCTKIFHDTISGAKSERPGLDDALAYLRTGDTLTVWRLDRLGRSLHHLIEVINKLNKEDKEFKSLQESLDTATPTGKLIFHVLGALAEFERSLIRERTKAGLAAARARGRIGGRPRVLNAKKMALARSMLKDKSNSVSEVSAALGVSKTTLYAYLNQ
;
A
#
# COMPACT_ATOMS: atom_id res chain seq x y z
N MET A 1 12.88 -4.68 27.06
CA MET A 1 12.45 -6.10 26.92
C MET A 1 12.43 -6.52 25.45
N LEU A 2 12.47 -7.85 25.15
CA LEU A 2 12.29 -8.35 23.79
C LEU A 2 10.85 -8.80 23.59
N ILE A 3 10.17 -8.21 22.63
CA ILE A 3 8.78 -8.54 22.26
C ILE A 3 8.79 -9.13 20.86
N GLY A 4 8.30 -10.37 20.74
CA GLY A 4 8.28 -11.09 19.47
C GLY A 4 7.07 -10.77 18.62
N TYR A 5 7.26 -10.76 17.29
CA TYR A 5 6.18 -10.76 16.32
C TYR A 5 6.42 -11.84 15.26
N ALA A 6 5.40 -12.66 15.02
CA ALA A 6 5.40 -13.70 13.99
C ALA A 6 4.27 -13.49 13.01
N ARG A 7 4.46 -13.90 11.75
CA ARG A 7 3.42 -13.82 10.72
C ARG A 7 3.47 -15.03 9.81
N VAL A 8 2.30 -15.63 9.58
CA VAL A 8 2.14 -16.74 8.62
C VAL A 8 1.01 -16.43 7.62
N SER A 9 1.09 -17.01 6.44
CA SER A 9 -0.06 -17.17 5.55
C SER A 9 -0.84 -18.43 5.95
N THR A 10 -2.12 -18.53 5.59
CA THR A 10 -2.97 -19.70 5.90
C THR A 10 -2.43 -21.03 5.36
N SER A 11 -1.50 -21.00 4.40
CA SER A 11 -0.82 -22.16 3.82
C SER A 11 0.54 -22.47 4.47
N ASP A 12 1.02 -21.64 5.41
CA ASP A 12 2.38 -21.73 5.94
C ASP A 12 2.38 -22.49 7.27
N GLN A 13 2.96 -23.69 7.27
CA GLN A 13 3.12 -24.54 8.46
C GLN A 13 4.26 -24.09 9.41
N ASN A 14 4.85 -22.92 9.15
CA ASN A 14 6.08 -22.46 9.82
C ASN A 14 5.86 -21.50 11.02
N LEU A 15 4.65 -21.46 11.62
CA LEU A 15 4.43 -20.62 12.80
C LEU A 15 5.26 -21.10 14.00
N ASP A 16 5.25 -22.41 14.25
CA ASP A 16 5.95 -22.99 15.39
C ASP A 16 7.46 -22.72 15.33
N LEU A 17 8.05 -22.84 14.13
CA LEU A 17 9.46 -22.53 13.93
C LEU A 17 9.81 -21.06 14.28
N GLN A 18 8.92 -20.11 13.89
CA GLN A 18 9.10 -18.70 14.25
C GLN A 18 8.94 -18.49 15.76
N LEU A 19 7.92 -19.09 16.37
CA LEU A 19 7.66 -19.00 17.81
C LEU A 19 8.83 -19.55 18.62
N ASP A 20 9.37 -20.71 18.24
CA ASP A 20 10.51 -21.33 18.91
C ASP A 20 11.78 -20.48 18.78
N ALA A 21 12.05 -19.93 17.60
CA ALA A 21 13.17 -19.02 17.38
C ALA A 21 13.05 -17.75 18.24
N LEU A 22 11.86 -17.16 18.33
CA LEU A 22 11.59 -15.97 19.14
C LEU A 22 11.70 -16.28 20.65
N LYS A 23 11.19 -17.43 21.10
CA LYS A 23 11.36 -17.88 22.51
C LYS A 23 12.84 -18.09 22.83
N LYS A 24 13.58 -18.78 21.95
CA LYS A 24 15.02 -19.00 22.10
C LYS A 24 15.83 -17.70 22.15
N ALA A 25 15.37 -16.68 21.42
CA ALA A 25 15.97 -15.35 21.46
C ALA A 25 15.66 -14.57 22.76
N GLY A 26 14.79 -15.09 23.64
CA GLY A 26 14.45 -14.47 24.92
C GLY A 26 13.25 -13.51 24.85
N CYS A 27 12.38 -13.62 23.85
CA CYS A 27 11.15 -12.82 23.79
C CYS A 27 10.23 -13.17 24.95
N THR A 28 9.86 -12.16 25.75
CA THR A 28 8.99 -12.31 26.94
C THR A 28 7.51 -12.44 26.57
N LYS A 29 7.11 -11.83 25.47
CA LYS A 29 5.76 -11.92 24.89
C LYS A 29 5.86 -11.98 23.39
N ILE A 30 5.01 -12.78 22.74
CA ILE A 30 4.99 -12.95 21.30
C ILE A 30 3.56 -12.71 20.80
N PHE A 31 3.43 -11.81 19.84
CA PHE A 31 2.22 -11.55 19.10
C PHE A 31 2.30 -12.22 17.72
N HIS A 32 1.19 -12.60 17.13
CA HIS A 32 1.20 -13.19 15.82
C HIS A 32 -0.05 -12.84 15.00
N ASP A 33 0.10 -12.87 13.69
CA ASP A 33 -0.99 -12.75 12.72
C ASP A 33 -1.01 -13.95 11.77
N THR A 34 -2.20 -14.44 11.49
CA THR A 34 -2.46 -15.40 10.41
C THR A 34 -3.23 -14.67 9.32
N ILE A 35 -2.57 -14.42 8.18
CA ILE A 35 -3.14 -13.60 7.11
C ILE A 35 -3.65 -14.52 5.98
N SER A 36 -4.97 -14.53 5.76
CA SER A 36 -5.60 -15.18 4.62
C SER A 36 -5.79 -14.19 3.47
N GLY A 37 -5.15 -14.43 2.33
CA GLY A 37 -5.42 -13.78 1.04
C GLY A 37 -5.55 -12.25 1.06
N ALA A 38 -6.76 -11.72 0.92
CA ALA A 38 -7.03 -10.31 0.71
C ALA A 38 -7.07 -9.43 1.98
N LYS A 39 -7.06 -10.01 3.19
CA LYS A 39 -7.12 -9.21 4.43
C LYS A 39 -5.78 -8.53 4.71
N SER A 40 -5.85 -7.20 4.73
CA SER A 40 -4.71 -6.31 4.95
C SER A 40 -4.41 -6.02 6.43
N GLU A 41 -5.35 -6.31 7.32
CA GLU A 41 -5.27 -5.97 8.74
C GLU A 41 -4.30 -6.88 9.49
N ARG A 42 -3.57 -6.30 10.43
CA ARG A 42 -2.57 -6.97 11.27
C ARG A 42 -2.79 -6.63 12.75
N PRO A 43 -3.89 -7.09 13.35
CA PRO A 43 -4.18 -6.77 14.74
C PRO A 43 -3.04 -7.20 15.69
N GLY A 44 -2.40 -8.33 15.42
CA GLY A 44 -1.27 -8.80 16.23
C GLY A 44 -0.04 -7.88 16.13
N LEU A 45 0.25 -7.29 14.97
CA LEU A 45 1.30 -6.28 14.85
C LEU A 45 0.92 -4.99 15.57
N ASP A 46 -0.31 -4.53 15.41
CA ASP A 46 -0.80 -3.32 16.04
C ASP A 46 -0.77 -3.46 17.57
N ASP A 47 -1.19 -4.62 18.10
CA ASP A 47 -1.11 -4.95 19.52
C ASP A 47 0.36 -5.02 20.02
N ALA A 48 1.28 -5.60 19.22
CA ALA A 48 2.70 -5.62 19.54
C ALA A 48 3.28 -4.21 19.64
N LEU A 49 2.98 -3.34 18.67
CA LEU A 49 3.45 -1.95 18.65
C LEU A 49 2.89 -1.13 19.82
N ALA A 50 1.62 -1.35 20.18
CA ALA A 50 0.96 -0.70 21.32
C ALA A 50 1.52 -1.20 22.66
N TYR A 51 1.94 -2.48 22.73
CA TYR A 51 2.49 -3.07 23.94
C TYR A 51 3.92 -2.62 24.25
N LEU A 52 4.72 -2.32 23.22
CA LEU A 52 6.11 -1.87 23.35
C LEU A 52 6.22 -0.55 24.09
N ARG A 53 7.16 -0.48 25.02
CA ARG A 53 7.54 0.74 25.75
C ARG A 53 8.87 1.27 25.25
N THR A 54 9.20 2.51 25.58
CA THR A 54 10.52 3.10 25.34
C THR A 54 11.63 2.18 25.87
N GLY A 55 12.63 1.91 25.04
CA GLY A 55 13.74 1.00 25.32
C GLY A 55 13.43 -0.49 25.09
N ASP A 56 12.19 -0.86 24.69
CA ASP A 56 11.87 -2.21 24.29
C ASP A 56 12.29 -2.48 22.83
N THR A 57 12.50 -3.75 22.49
CA THR A 57 12.91 -4.19 21.15
C THR A 57 11.83 -5.06 20.52
N LEU A 58 11.30 -4.66 19.36
CA LEU A 58 10.48 -5.53 18.53
C LEU A 58 11.38 -6.54 17.81
N THR A 59 11.15 -7.82 18.04
CA THR A 59 11.96 -8.90 17.47
C THR A 59 11.13 -9.73 16.49
N VAL A 60 11.66 -9.97 15.30
CA VAL A 60 11.06 -10.85 14.29
C VAL A 60 12.04 -11.95 13.89
N TRP A 61 11.52 -13.06 13.41
CA TRP A 61 12.36 -14.13 12.88
C TRP A 61 13.08 -13.71 11.60
N ARG A 62 12.35 -13.03 10.65
CA ARG A 62 12.87 -12.51 9.38
C ARG A 62 12.19 -11.19 9.02
N LEU A 63 12.89 -10.35 8.25
CA LEU A 63 12.38 -9.04 7.80
C LEU A 63 11.07 -9.13 7.01
N ASP A 64 10.90 -10.17 6.19
CA ASP A 64 9.69 -10.40 5.40
C ASP A 64 8.46 -10.75 6.25
N ARG A 65 8.64 -11.11 7.51
CA ARG A 65 7.54 -11.31 8.46
C ARG A 65 6.98 -9.98 8.97
N LEU A 66 7.80 -8.95 9.08
CA LEU A 66 7.35 -7.61 9.48
C LEU A 66 6.83 -6.80 8.27
N GLY A 67 7.66 -6.62 7.26
CA GLY A 67 7.35 -5.81 6.06
C GLY A 67 6.57 -6.59 5.00
N ARG A 68 5.62 -5.94 4.31
CA ARG A 68 5.03 -6.42 3.05
C ARG A 68 5.82 -5.94 1.83
N SER A 69 6.59 -4.91 2.03
CA SER A 69 7.53 -4.31 1.10
C SER A 69 8.67 -3.69 1.89
N LEU A 70 9.78 -3.43 1.23
CA LEU A 70 10.91 -2.74 1.88
C LEU A 70 10.49 -1.36 2.42
N HIS A 71 9.64 -0.64 1.69
CA HIS A 71 9.11 0.65 2.13
C HIS A 71 8.31 0.55 3.43
N HIS A 72 7.35 -0.38 3.50
CA HIS A 72 6.57 -0.60 4.72
C HIS A 72 7.44 -1.04 5.91
N LEU A 73 8.47 -1.87 5.67
CA LEU A 73 9.43 -2.25 6.70
C LEU A 73 10.13 -1.01 7.28
N ILE A 74 10.61 -0.12 6.41
CA ILE A 74 11.28 1.12 6.81
C ILE A 74 10.33 2.05 7.56
N GLU A 75 9.08 2.18 7.14
CA GLU A 75 8.08 2.99 7.84
C GLU A 75 7.86 2.50 9.29
N VAL A 76 7.70 1.17 9.47
CA VAL A 76 7.50 0.60 10.80
C VAL A 76 8.72 0.82 11.69
N ILE A 77 9.94 0.58 11.18
CA ILE A 77 11.16 0.75 11.98
C ILE A 77 11.41 2.23 12.28
N ASN A 78 11.15 3.14 11.35
CA ASN A 78 11.24 4.58 11.61
C ASN A 78 10.24 5.03 12.69
N LYS A 79 9.03 4.45 12.73
CA LYS A 79 8.07 4.72 13.79
C LYS A 79 8.59 4.24 15.14
N LEU A 80 9.16 3.05 15.20
CA LEU A 80 9.79 2.51 16.41
C LEU A 80 10.91 3.44 16.91
N ASN A 81 11.85 3.82 16.02
CA ASN A 81 12.95 4.70 16.37
C ASN A 81 12.50 6.08 16.90
N LYS A 82 11.41 6.65 16.35
CA LYS A 82 10.84 7.92 16.84
C LYS A 82 10.27 7.82 18.25
N GLU A 83 9.89 6.63 18.66
CA GLU A 83 9.34 6.33 19.99
C GLU A 83 10.40 5.73 20.92
N ASP A 84 11.70 5.84 20.57
CA ASP A 84 12.83 5.25 21.29
C ASP A 84 12.65 3.74 21.54
N LYS A 85 12.11 3.04 20.55
CA LYS A 85 11.96 1.59 20.53
C LYS A 85 12.90 1.00 19.49
N GLU A 86 13.48 -0.16 19.78
CA GLU A 86 14.45 -0.80 18.88
C GLU A 86 13.81 -1.93 18.06
N PHE A 87 14.50 -2.35 17.02
CA PHE A 87 14.07 -3.44 16.15
C PHE A 87 15.19 -4.48 15.98
N LYS A 88 14.80 -5.76 15.96
CA LYS A 88 15.73 -6.88 15.75
C LYS A 88 15.16 -7.92 14.80
N SER A 89 15.95 -8.35 13.82
CA SER A 89 15.68 -9.52 12.99
C SER A 89 16.72 -10.60 13.26
N LEU A 90 16.23 -11.83 13.50
CA LEU A 90 17.11 -12.93 13.93
C LEU A 90 17.91 -13.51 12.77
N GLN A 91 17.28 -13.73 11.61
CA GLN A 91 17.93 -14.38 10.46
C GLN A 91 18.94 -13.45 9.77
N GLU A 92 18.59 -12.19 9.57
CA GLU A 92 19.47 -11.21 8.94
C GLU A 92 20.48 -10.60 9.92
N SER A 93 20.42 -10.98 11.21
CA SER A 93 21.29 -10.42 12.26
C SER A 93 21.26 -8.89 12.31
N LEU A 94 20.11 -8.30 11.97
CA LEU A 94 19.90 -6.86 12.00
C LEU A 94 19.39 -6.46 13.39
N ASP A 95 20.10 -5.55 14.05
CA ASP A 95 19.75 -5.07 15.40
C ASP A 95 19.97 -3.55 15.45
N THR A 96 18.88 -2.78 15.48
CA THR A 96 18.95 -1.30 15.48
C THR A 96 19.45 -0.72 16.79
N ALA A 97 19.56 -1.51 17.86
CA ALA A 97 20.24 -1.08 19.07
C ALA A 97 21.76 -0.91 18.86
N THR A 98 22.33 -1.54 17.82
CA THR A 98 23.75 -1.46 17.51
C THR A 98 24.06 -0.40 16.45
N PRO A 99 25.24 0.28 16.51
CA PRO A 99 25.64 1.23 15.46
C PRO A 99 25.66 0.61 14.06
N THR A 100 26.15 -0.63 13.94
CA THR A 100 26.19 -1.37 12.68
C THR A 100 24.79 -1.66 12.15
N GLY A 101 23.86 -2.09 13.00
CA GLY A 101 22.46 -2.33 12.58
C GLY A 101 21.76 -1.04 12.15
N LYS A 102 22.01 0.07 12.85
CA LYS A 102 21.52 1.39 12.42
C LYS A 102 22.06 1.77 11.05
N LEU A 103 23.34 1.59 10.79
CA LEU A 103 23.94 1.87 9.50
C LEU A 103 23.29 1.02 8.40
N ILE A 104 23.18 -0.30 8.59
CA ILE A 104 22.53 -1.20 7.62
C ILE A 104 21.09 -0.75 7.36
N PHE A 105 20.35 -0.39 8.40
CA PHE A 105 18.98 0.11 8.25
C PHE A 105 18.91 1.39 7.42
N HIS A 106 19.81 2.35 7.63
CA HIS A 106 19.88 3.57 6.82
C HIS A 106 20.21 3.28 5.34
N VAL A 107 21.10 2.31 5.07
CA VAL A 107 21.41 1.88 3.70
C VAL A 107 20.18 1.27 3.02
N LEU A 108 19.44 0.41 3.73
CA LEU A 108 18.18 -0.16 3.21
C LEU A 108 17.14 0.93 2.94
N GLY A 109 17.08 1.96 3.80
CA GLY A 109 16.22 3.12 3.62
C GLY A 109 16.55 3.90 2.35
N ALA A 110 17.82 4.21 2.15
CA ALA A 110 18.29 4.91 0.96
C ALA A 110 18.02 4.09 -0.32
N LEU A 111 18.19 2.77 -0.28
CA LEU A 111 17.90 1.87 -1.40
C LEU A 111 16.40 1.90 -1.76
N ALA A 112 15.52 1.84 -0.77
CA ALA A 112 14.07 1.90 -1.00
C ALA A 112 13.62 3.24 -1.60
N GLU A 113 14.22 4.35 -1.17
CA GLU A 113 13.95 5.67 -1.73
C GLU A 113 14.46 5.79 -3.17
N PHE A 114 15.63 5.25 -3.46
CA PHE A 114 16.20 5.18 -4.80
C PHE A 114 15.28 4.37 -5.75
N GLU A 115 14.85 3.17 -5.36
CA GLU A 115 13.92 2.36 -6.16
C GLU A 115 12.61 3.12 -6.45
N ARG A 116 12.07 3.81 -5.45
CA ARG A 116 10.86 4.62 -5.61
C ARG A 116 11.08 5.77 -6.60
N SER A 117 12.23 6.41 -6.54
CA SER A 117 12.59 7.50 -7.46
C SER A 117 12.69 7.01 -8.90
N LEU A 118 13.32 5.86 -9.13
CA LEU A 118 13.39 5.23 -10.45
C LEU A 118 12.02 4.86 -11.00
N ILE A 119 11.13 4.30 -10.17
CA ILE A 119 9.76 3.97 -10.59
C ILE A 119 8.99 5.23 -10.98
N ARG A 120 9.11 6.32 -10.20
CA ARG A 120 8.49 7.61 -10.52
C ARG A 120 9.00 8.20 -11.83
N GLU A 121 10.30 8.15 -12.06
CA GLU A 121 10.93 8.64 -13.27
C GLU A 121 10.43 7.86 -14.50
N ARG A 122 10.47 6.52 -14.44
CA ARG A 122 9.95 5.65 -15.51
C ARG A 122 8.47 5.90 -15.78
N THR A 123 7.67 6.08 -14.74
CA THR A 123 6.24 6.37 -14.86
C THR A 123 6.02 7.72 -15.54
N LYS A 124 6.74 8.77 -15.14
CA LYS A 124 6.66 10.09 -15.77
C LYS A 124 7.05 10.04 -17.26
N ALA A 125 8.16 9.36 -17.57
CA ALA A 125 8.60 9.19 -18.96
C ALA A 125 7.57 8.41 -19.80
N GLY A 126 7.02 7.32 -19.24
CA GLY A 126 5.97 6.54 -19.89
C GLY A 126 4.69 7.34 -20.16
N LEU A 127 4.25 8.15 -19.18
CA LEU A 127 3.09 9.04 -19.33
C LEU A 127 3.35 10.14 -20.38
N ALA A 128 4.55 10.73 -20.38
CA ALA A 128 4.92 11.72 -21.40
C ALA A 128 4.89 11.14 -22.81
N ALA A 129 5.47 9.94 -22.98
CA ALA A 129 5.46 9.23 -24.27
C ALA A 129 4.04 8.82 -24.69
N ALA A 130 3.18 8.42 -23.76
CA ALA A 130 1.78 8.11 -24.04
C ALA A 130 1.01 9.35 -24.50
N ARG A 131 1.19 10.49 -23.81
CA ARG A 131 0.57 11.77 -24.19
C ARG A 131 1.04 12.27 -25.55
N ALA A 132 2.33 12.15 -25.87
CA ALA A 132 2.86 12.49 -27.19
C ALA A 132 2.24 11.66 -28.33
N ARG A 133 1.77 10.43 -28.01
CA ARG A 133 1.01 9.57 -28.94
C ARG A 133 -0.51 9.79 -28.91
N GLY A 134 -0.98 10.87 -28.30
CA GLY A 134 -2.41 11.19 -28.18
C GLY A 134 -3.19 10.33 -27.18
N ARG A 135 -2.54 9.52 -26.37
CA ARG A 135 -3.19 8.72 -25.32
C ARG A 135 -3.36 9.56 -24.06
N ILE A 136 -4.58 10.00 -23.83
CA ILE A 136 -4.96 10.77 -22.63
C ILE A 136 -5.49 9.78 -21.61
N GLY A 137 -4.83 9.70 -20.44
CA GLY A 137 -5.31 8.91 -19.33
C GLY A 137 -6.54 9.53 -18.67
N GLY A 138 -7.19 8.80 -17.81
CA GLY A 138 -8.36 9.23 -17.07
C GLY A 138 -9.55 8.29 -17.25
N ARG A 139 -10.68 8.63 -16.62
CA ARG A 139 -11.92 7.86 -16.74
C ARG A 139 -12.44 7.98 -18.19
N PRO A 140 -12.78 6.86 -18.87
CA PRO A 140 -13.37 6.90 -20.20
C PRO A 140 -14.61 7.81 -20.23
N ARG A 141 -14.75 8.58 -21.31
CA ARG A 141 -15.94 9.42 -21.49
C ARG A 141 -17.20 8.55 -21.60
N VAL A 142 -18.20 8.85 -20.78
CA VAL A 142 -19.47 8.11 -20.75
C VAL A 142 -20.23 8.31 -22.07
N LEU A 143 -20.18 9.54 -22.61
CA LEU A 143 -20.74 9.88 -23.91
C LEU A 143 -19.60 10.00 -24.93
N ASN A 144 -19.54 9.06 -25.87
CA ASN A 144 -18.64 9.12 -27.02
C ASN A 144 -19.23 10.03 -28.12
N ALA A 145 -18.46 10.32 -29.18
CA ALA A 145 -18.88 11.20 -30.27
C ALA A 145 -20.21 10.77 -30.90
N LYS A 146 -20.45 9.47 -31.08
CA LYS A 146 -21.71 8.94 -31.64
C LYS A 146 -22.90 9.22 -30.73
N LYS A 147 -22.77 8.95 -29.41
CA LYS A 147 -23.81 9.24 -28.43
C LYS A 147 -24.07 10.74 -28.30
N MET A 148 -23.03 11.58 -28.42
CA MET A 148 -23.18 13.04 -28.43
C MET A 148 -23.92 13.55 -29.66
N ALA A 149 -23.62 13.00 -30.85
CA ALA A 149 -24.37 13.33 -32.06
C ALA A 149 -25.85 12.95 -31.95
N LEU A 150 -26.14 11.77 -31.41
CA LEU A 150 -27.48 11.31 -31.10
C LEU A 150 -28.19 12.23 -30.11
N ALA A 151 -27.52 12.60 -28.99
CA ALA A 151 -28.07 13.51 -27.99
C ALA A 151 -28.47 14.85 -28.61
N ARG A 152 -27.60 15.44 -29.44
CA ARG A 152 -27.86 16.70 -30.14
C ARG A 152 -29.01 16.59 -31.17
N SER A 153 -29.09 15.44 -31.85
CA SER A 153 -30.20 15.17 -32.79
C SER A 153 -31.53 15.07 -32.06
N MET A 154 -31.59 14.32 -30.96
CA MET A 154 -32.82 14.17 -30.16
C MET A 154 -33.27 15.48 -29.52
N LEU A 155 -32.35 16.34 -29.08
CA LEU A 155 -32.66 17.65 -28.47
C LEU A 155 -33.08 18.71 -29.49
N LYS A 156 -32.81 18.50 -30.83
CA LYS A 156 -33.36 19.37 -31.89
C LYS A 156 -34.84 19.17 -32.06
N ASP A 157 -35.34 17.99 -31.80
CA ASP A 157 -36.77 17.73 -31.79
C ASP A 157 -37.37 18.26 -30.49
N LYS A 158 -38.20 19.29 -30.57
CA LYS A 158 -38.85 19.95 -29.43
C LYS A 158 -39.81 19.04 -28.64
N SER A 159 -40.16 17.87 -29.19
CA SER A 159 -40.96 16.87 -28.50
C SER A 159 -40.20 16.11 -27.39
N ASN A 160 -38.87 16.08 -27.48
CA ASN A 160 -38.05 15.38 -26.52
C ASN A 160 -37.59 16.29 -25.37
N SER A 161 -37.89 15.90 -24.16
CA SER A 161 -37.35 16.57 -22.96
C SER A 161 -35.90 16.13 -22.67
N VAL A 162 -35.12 17.00 -22.02
CA VAL A 162 -33.77 16.67 -21.53
C VAL A 162 -33.79 15.44 -20.63
N SER A 163 -34.91 15.23 -19.92
CA SER A 163 -35.12 14.07 -19.07
C SER A 163 -35.13 12.78 -19.88
N GLU A 164 -35.89 12.73 -20.95
CA GLU A 164 -36.02 11.56 -21.81
C GLU A 164 -34.70 11.26 -22.53
N VAL A 165 -34.04 12.30 -23.07
CA VAL A 165 -32.72 12.13 -23.69
C VAL A 165 -31.67 11.62 -22.73
N SER A 166 -31.64 12.10 -21.51
CA SER A 166 -30.69 11.62 -20.49
C SER A 166 -30.96 10.16 -20.11
N ALA A 167 -32.23 9.79 -19.97
CA ALA A 167 -32.65 8.40 -19.70
C ALA A 167 -32.29 7.47 -20.87
N ALA A 168 -32.56 7.87 -22.11
CA ALA A 168 -32.25 7.09 -23.33
C ALA A 168 -30.73 6.83 -23.48
N LEU A 169 -29.88 7.77 -23.05
CA LEU A 169 -28.43 7.67 -23.11
C LEU A 169 -27.80 6.99 -21.86
N GLY A 170 -28.59 6.72 -20.82
CA GLY A 170 -28.15 6.11 -19.56
C GLY A 170 -27.25 7.02 -18.72
N VAL A 171 -27.47 8.34 -18.76
CA VAL A 171 -26.69 9.34 -18.02
C VAL A 171 -27.58 10.27 -17.19
N SER A 172 -27.01 10.92 -16.17
CA SER A 172 -27.74 11.96 -15.45
C SER A 172 -27.91 13.24 -16.29
N LYS A 173 -28.95 14.04 -16.02
CA LYS A 173 -29.17 15.35 -16.64
C LYS A 173 -27.93 16.25 -16.50
N THR A 174 -27.32 16.26 -15.31
CA THR A 174 -26.10 17.02 -15.01
C THR A 174 -24.94 16.61 -15.93
N THR A 175 -24.77 15.29 -16.12
CA THR A 175 -23.75 14.76 -17.03
C THR A 175 -24.04 15.19 -18.47
N LEU A 176 -25.28 15.09 -18.94
CA LEU A 176 -25.65 15.49 -20.29
C LEU A 176 -25.37 16.99 -20.55
N TYR A 177 -25.77 17.86 -19.61
CA TYR A 177 -25.46 19.30 -19.69
C TYR A 177 -23.96 19.58 -19.71
N ALA A 178 -23.16 18.91 -18.87
CA ALA A 178 -21.72 19.09 -18.83
C ALA A 178 -21.04 18.73 -20.17
N TYR A 179 -21.61 17.79 -20.93
CA TYR A 179 -21.13 17.43 -22.27
C TYR A 179 -21.65 18.33 -23.40
N LEU A 180 -22.84 18.90 -23.22
CA LEU A 180 -23.42 19.83 -24.25
C LEU A 180 -22.72 21.20 -24.21
N ASN A 181 -22.19 21.60 -23.07
CA ASN A 181 -21.52 22.90 -22.88
C ASN A 181 -20.00 22.84 -23.13
N GLN A 182 -19.47 21.71 -23.60
CA GLN A 182 -18.10 21.54 -24.09
C GLN A 182 -18.05 21.68 -25.62
#